data_bebad8d5c7eece004e06856666c707c6
#
_entry.id   bebad8d5c7eece004e06856666c707c6
#
_cell.length_a   1.000
_cell.length_b   1.000
_cell.length_c   1.000
_cell.angle_alpha   90.00
_cell.angle_beta   90.00
_cell.angle_gamma   90.00
#
_symmetry.space_group_name_H-M   'P 1'
#
loop_
_entity.id
_entity.type
_entity.pdbx_description
1 polymer ?
#
loop_
_entity_poly.entity_id
_entity_poly.type
_entity_poly.pdbx_seq_one_letter_code
_entity_poly.pdbx_strand_id
1 'polypeptide(L)'
;KTSLMDFVERTKLSNSKVQAVIDSLEVSNETPIVGDVTNPSGEEIKRRIFDTFPTQNRAVTQADYENIAYRMPSKFGSVKRCSVFKDQDSLKRNLNMYVISEDSYGKLTKTNTTIKNNLKSWIEQYRMINDTVDILDPYIINLGIDFVIKPVPGAHHNDVLRDAITALTEAYKDGMFIGEPISISQAYATLNKVN
;
A
#
# COMPACT_ATOMS: atom_id res chain seq x y z
N LYS A 1 -6.08 0.91 -25.99
CA LYS A 1 -6.45 1.03 -27.43
C LYS A 1 -6.41 2.50 -27.80
N THR A 2 -5.61 2.86 -28.79
CA THR A 2 -5.40 4.23 -29.30
C THR A 2 -6.65 4.91 -29.88
N SER A 3 -7.78 4.20 -29.98
CA SER A 3 -9.04 4.70 -30.53
C SER A 3 -9.72 5.80 -29.72
N LEU A 4 -9.23 6.12 -28.54
CA LEU A 4 -9.80 7.14 -27.64
C LEU A 4 -8.93 8.41 -27.55
N MET A 5 -7.80 8.47 -28.24
CA MET A 5 -6.98 9.68 -28.26
C MET A 5 -7.51 10.66 -29.29
N ASP A 6 -7.83 11.85 -28.83
CA ASP A 6 -8.25 12.95 -29.69
C ASP A 6 -7.35 14.18 -29.47
N PHE A 7 -7.13 14.96 -30.54
CA PHE A 7 -6.40 16.19 -30.42
C PHE A 7 -7.36 17.33 -30.05
N VAL A 8 -7.01 18.09 -29.04
CA VAL A 8 -7.82 19.22 -28.54
C VAL A 8 -8.01 20.30 -29.60
N GLU A 9 -7.05 20.45 -30.52
CA GLU A 9 -7.08 21.46 -31.59
C GLU A 9 -6.77 20.86 -32.97
N ARG A 10 -7.69 20.04 -33.46
CA ARG A 10 -7.57 19.43 -34.82
C ARG A 10 -7.53 20.46 -35.95
N THR A 11 -8.15 21.61 -35.77
CA THR A 11 -8.28 22.64 -36.80
C THR A 11 -6.96 23.25 -37.22
N LYS A 12 -5.90 23.14 -36.43
CA LYS A 12 -4.56 23.70 -36.74
C LYS A 12 -3.62 22.70 -37.41
N LEU A 13 -4.02 21.45 -37.56
CA LEU A 13 -3.18 20.40 -38.14
C LEU A 13 -3.86 19.76 -39.35
N SER A 14 -3.06 19.45 -40.38
CA SER A 14 -3.58 18.68 -41.51
C SER A 14 -3.88 17.23 -41.08
N ASN A 15 -4.94 16.63 -41.63
CA ASN A 15 -5.36 15.26 -41.30
C ASN A 15 -4.22 14.22 -41.47
N SER A 16 -3.33 14.42 -42.46
CA SER A 16 -2.18 13.54 -42.68
C SER A 16 -1.16 13.60 -41.54
N LYS A 17 -0.92 14.78 -40.96
CA LYS A 17 -0.04 14.94 -39.80
C LYS A 17 -0.65 14.35 -38.54
N VAL A 18 -1.95 14.53 -38.35
CA VAL A 18 -2.69 13.93 -37.23
C VAL A 18 -2.58 12.41 -37.29
N GLN A 19 -2.82 11.82 -38.48
CA GLN A 19 -2.72 10.36 -38.66
C GLN A 19 -1.28 9.87 -38.43
N ALA A 20 -0.28 10.55 -38.96
CA ALA A 20 1.12 10.17 -38.76
C ALA A 20 1.52 10.17 -37.26
N VAL A 21 1.01 11.12 -36.47
CA VAL A 21 1.25 11.15 -35.01
C VAL A 21 0.54 10.00 -34.32
N ILE A 22 -0.71 9.71 -34.70
CA ILE A 22 -1.46 8.58 -34.12
C ILE A 22 -0.75 7.25 -34.42
N ASP A 23 -0.28 7.07 -35.65
CA ASP A 23 0.40 5.84 -36.10
C ASP A 23 1.78 5.68 -35.45
N SER A 24 2.44 6.78 -35.07
CA SER A 24 3.73 6.75 -34.37
C SER A 24 3.63 6.58 -32.86
N LEU A 25 2.42 6.57 -32.32
CA LEU A 25 2.18 6.54 -30.87
C LEU A 25 2.21 5.10 -30.37
N GLU A 26 3.27 4.73 -29.68
CA GLU A 26 3.37 3.48 -28.96
C GLU A 26 3.00 3.69 -27.50
N VAL A 27 2.05 2.90 -26.99
CA VAL A 27 1.67 2.89 -25.59
C VAL A 27 1.92 1.49 -25.04
N SER A 28 2.86 1.38 -24.13
CA SER A 28 3.14 0.17 -23.39
C SER A 28 2.94 0.38 -21.89
N ASN A 29 2.34 -0.60 -21.22
CA ASN A 29 2.28 -0.65 -19.76
C ASN A 29 3.34 -1.63 -19.28
N GLU A 30 4.35 -1.17 -18.56
CA GLU A 30 5.39 -2.05 -18.00
C GLU A 30 4.82 -2.99 -16.94
N THR A 31 3.90 -2.49 -16.12
CA THR A 31 3.23 -3.27 -15.09
C THR A 31 1.74 -2.98 -15.06
N PRO A 32 0.88 -4.00 -14.86
CA PRO A 32 -0.55 -3.78 -14.75
C PRO A 32 -0.90 -3.01 -13.46
N ILE A 33 -1.99 -2.24 -13.51
CA ILE A 33 -2.61 -1.69 -12.31
C ILE A 33 -3.40 -2.82 -11.66
N VAL A 34 -3.02 -3.19 -10.45
CA VAL A 34 -3.70 -4.22 -9.67
C VAL A 34 -4.62 -3.52 -8.67
N GLY A 35 -5.90 -3.92 -8.66
CA GLY A 35 -6.87 -3.52 -7.65
C GLY A 35 -6.70 -4.33 -6.35
N ASP A 36 -7.65 -4.22 -5.42
CA ASP A 36 -7.65 -5.02 -4.20
C ASP A 36 -7.77 -6.50 -4.54
N VAL A 37 -6.75 -7.28 -4.21
CA VAL A 37 -6.69 -8.73 -4.43
C VAL A 37 -7.17 -9.47 -3.19
N THR A 38 -6.76 -9.01 -2.01
CA THR A 38 -7.15 -9.60 -0.73
C THR A 38 -8.23 -8.77 -0.06
N ASN A 39 -9.27 -9.45 0.44
CA ASN A 39 -10.32 -8.79 1.21
C ASN A 39 -9.74 -8.26 2.53
N PRO A 40 -10.11 -7.04 2.95
CA PRO A 40 -9.69 -6.51 4.24
C PRO A 40 -10.29 -7.33 5.39
N SER A 41 -9.53 -7.49 6.47
CA SER A 41 -10.02 -8.15 7.69
C SER A 41 -11.13 -7.34 8.35
N GLY A 42 -11.96 -8.00 9.19
CA GLY A 42 -13.03 -7.31 9.91
C GLY A 42 -12.54 -6.19 10.83
N GLU A 43 -11.35 -6.34 11.40
CA GLU A 43 -10.72 -5.30 12.23
C GLU A 43 -10.22 -4.12 11.38
N GLU A 44 -9.65 -4.41 10.22
CA GLU A 44 -9.22 -3.38 9.27
C GLU A 44 -10.41 -2.55 8.75
N ILE A 45 -11.55 -3.19 8.46
CA ILE A 45 -12.78 -2.52 8.07
C ILE A 45 -13.29 -1.61 9.20
N LYS A 46 -13.33 -2.10 10.44
CA LYS A 46 -13.77 -1.31 11.60
C LYS A 46 -12.89 -0.08 11.79
N ARG A 47 -11.56 -0.25 11.70
CA ARG A 47 -10.61 0.83 11.78
C ARG A 47 -10.83 1.87 10.69
N ARG A 48 -10.96 1.45 9.42
CA ARG A 48 -11.22 2.34 8.29
C ARG A 48 -12.52 3.14 8.46
N ILE A 49 -13.59 2.51 8.98
CA ILE A 49 -14.87 3.20 9.24
C ILE A 49 -14.69 4.25 10.34
N PHE A 50 -14.08 3.87 11.47
CA PHE A 50 -13.85 4.77 12.60
C PHE A 50 -13.02 5.99 12.19
N ASP A 51 -11.95 5.77 11.44
CA ASP A 51 -11.04 6.81 11.00
C ASP A 51 -11.65 7.71 9.90
N THR A 52 -12.60 7.18 9.10
CA THR A 52 -13.23 7.94 7.99
C THR A 52 -14.26 8.94 8.49
N PHE A 53 -14.96 8.63 9.57
CA PHE A 53 -16.06 9.48 10.06
C PHE A 53 -15.62 10.90 10.43
N PRO A 54 -14.49 11.14 11.11
CA PRO A 54 -14.04 12.49 11.50
C PRO A 54 -13.52 13.33 10.34
N THR A 55 -13.07 12.73 9.24
CA THR A 55 -12.38 13.45 8.13
C THR A 55 -13.28 14.44 7.40
N GLN A 56 -14.59 14.23 7.37
CA GLN A 56 -15.56 15.09 6.66
C GLN A 56 -15.13 15.50 5.24
N ASN A 57 -14.51 14.56 4.51
CA ASN A 57 -13.98 14.74 3.14
C ASN A 57 -12.90 15.83 3.00
N ARG A 58 -12.09 16.05 4.02
CA ARG A 58 -10.91 16.91 3.97
C ARG A 58 -9.76 16.29 4.77
N ALA A 59 -8.54 16.48 4.30
CA ALA A 59 -7.35 16.03 5.00
C ALA A 59 -6.75 17.18 5.82
N VAL A 60 -6.69 17.01 7.13
CA VAL A 60 -6.10 17.97 8.06
C VAL A 60 -5.01 17.34 8.90
N THR A 61 -5.25 16.10 9.34
CA THR A 61 -4.31 15.30 10.15
C THR A 61 -3.60 14.24 9.31
N GLN A 62 -2.51 13.68 9.82
CA GLN A 62 -1.80 12.56 9.17
C GLN A 62 -2.75 11.38 8.92
N ALA A 63 -3.56 11.04 9.91
CA ALA A 63 -4.56 9.96 9.81
C ALA A 63 -5.59 10.23 8.70
N ASP A 64 -6.01 11.49 8.49
CA ASP A 64 -6.94 11.83 7.42
C ASP A 64 -6.32 11.55 6.04
N TYR A 65 -5.05 11.87 5.84
CA TYR A 65 -4.34 11.59 4.60
C TYR A 65 -4.22 10.08 4.33
N GLU A 66 -3.92 9.29 5.38
CA GLU A 66 -3.87 7.83 5.29
C GLU A 66 -5.24 7.26 4.90
N ASN A 67 -6.31 7.73 5.54
CA ASN A 67 -7.68 7.29 5.25
C ASN A 67 -8.13 7.62 3.84
N ILE A 68 -7.80 8.82 3.35
CA ILE A 68 -8.11 9.23 1.99
C ILE A 68 -7.37 8.36 0.98
N ALA A 69 -6.12 7.97 1.27
CA ALA A 69 -5.37 7.05 0.43
C ALA A 69 -6.07 5.67 0.32
N TYR A 70 -6.56 5.12 1.43
CA TYR A 70 -7.31 3.85 1.42
C TYR A 70 -8.69 3.94 0.74
N ARG A 71 -9.26 5.14 0.63
CA ARG A 71 -10.55 5.39 -0.04
C ARG A 71 -10.43 5.54 -1.55
N MET A 72 -9.24 5.54 -2.10
CA MET A 72 -9.06 5.63 -3.55
C MET A 72 -9.81 4.48 -4.25
N PRO A 73 -10.65 4.76 -5.26
CA PRO A 73 -11.37 3.72 -5.99
C PRO A 73 -10.40 2.71 -6.62
N SER A 74 -10.67 1.41 -6.48
CA SER A 74 -9.82 0.31 -6.95
C SER A 74 -9.52 0.33 -8.45
N LYS A 75 -10.36 0.99 -9.26
CA LYS A 75 -10.11 1.20 -10.69
C LYS A 75 -8.84 2.03 -10.99
N PHE A 76 -8.38 2.82 -10.04
CA PHE A 76 -7.15 3.62 -10.14
C PHE A 76 -5.93 2.93 -9.53
N GLY A 77 -6.12 1.73 -9.01
CA GLY A 77 -5.17 0.97 -8.21
C GLY A 77 -5.54 0.95 -6.74
N SER A 78 -4.93 0.03 -5.98
CA SER A 78 -5.16 -0.04 -4.54
C SER A 78 -3.89 0.18 -3.76
N VAL A 79 -4.04 0.78 -2.58
CA VAL A 79 -3.00 0.95 -1.58
C VAL A 79 -3.30 0.01 -0.43
N LYS A 80 -2.43 -0.98 -0.20
CA LYS A 80 -2.61 -1.96 0.88
C LYS A 80 -2.13 -1.45 2.22
N ARG A 81 -1.00 -0.75 2.23
CA ARG A 81 -0.45 -0.11 3.42
C ARG A 81 -0.04 1.32 3.08
N CYS A 82 -0.38 2.23 3.96
CA CYS A 82 -0.04 3.65 3.85
C CYS A 82 0.36 4.17 5.22
N SER A 83 1.38 5.01 5.24
CA SER A 83 1.71 5.80 6.43
C SER A 83 2.24 7.16 6.03
N VAL A 84 1.86 8.18 6.78
CA VAL A 84 2.18 9.58 6.50
C VAL A 84 3.01 10.16 7.63
N PHE A 85 4.14 10.75 7.28
CA PHE A 85 5.02 11.43 8.22
C PHE A 85 5.27 12.85 7.77
N LYS A 86 5.41 13.76 8.73
CA LYS A 86 5.85 15.12 8.46
C LYS A 86 7.33 15.09 8.08
N ASP A 87 7.69 15.74 6.99
CA ASP A 87 9.08 15.94 6.63
C ASP A 87 9.78 16.82 7.68
N GLN A 88 10.85 16.30 8.30
CA GLN A 88 11.59 17.01 9.34
C GLN A 88 12.63 17.96 8.77
N ASP A 89 13.09 17.71 7.54
CA ASP A 89 14.16 18.46 6.90
C ASP A 89 13.65 19.65 6.08
N SER A 90 12.36 19.71 5.81
CA SER A 90 11.74 20.76 5.02
C SER A 90 11.19 21.88 5.89
N LEU A 91 11.57 23.11 5.57
CA LEU A 91 10.95 24.32 6.14
C LEU A 91 9.50 24.51 5.67
N LYS A 92 9.08 23.76 4.65
CA LYS A 92 7.71 23.74 4.12
C LYS A 92 6.87 22.70 4.87
N ARG A 93 5.55 22.86 4.82
CA ARG A 93 4.60 21.83 5.30
C ARG A 93 4.55 20.69 4.27
N ASN A 94 5.63 19.93 4.18
CA ASN A 94 5.72 18.76 3.33
C ASN A 94 5.39 17.49 4.11
N LEU A 95 4.56 16.64 3.52
CA LEU A 95 4.17 15.35 4.07
C LEU A 95 4.75 14.26 3.18
N ASN A 96 5.50 13.36 3.77
CA ASN A 96 6.02 12.16 3.12
C ASN A 96 5.03 11.02 3.34
N MET A 97 4.37 10.60 2.26
CA MET A 97 3.44 9.49 2.26
C MET A 97 4.11 8.24 1.70
N TYR A 98 4.28 7.24 2.53
CA TYR A 98 4.83 5.94 2.15
C TYR A 98 3.70 4.97 1.81
N VAL A 99 3.78 4.35 0.64
CA VAL A 99 2.71 3.48 0.14
C VAL A 99 3.25 2.14 -0.36
N ILE A 100 2.51 1.07 -0.06
CA ILE A 100 2.76 -0.28 -0.53
C ILE A 100 1.47 -0.81 -1.16
N SER A 101 1.60 -1.45 -2.31
CA SER A 101 0.52 -2.14 -3.02
C SER A 101 0.66 -3.66 -2.92
N GLU A 102 -0.34 -4.39 -3.39
CA GLU A 102 -0.28 -5.83 -3.58
C GLU A 102 -0.03 -6.18 -5.05
N ASP A 103 0.64 -7.30 -5.29
CA ASP A 103 0.69 -7.92 -6.60
C ASP A 103 -0.53 -8.83 -6.83
N SER A 104 -0.62 -9.44 -8.01
CA SER A 104 -1.70 -10.36 -8.38
C SER A 104 -1.77 -11.62 -7.49
N TYR A 105 -0.75 -11.89 -6.71
CA TYR A 105 -0.66 -13.03 -5.79
C TYR A 105 -0.93 -12.65 -4.33
N GLY A 106 -1.29 -11.39 -4.06
CA GLY A 106 -1.52 -10.90 -2.71
C GLY A 106 -0.26 -10.61 -1.89
N LYS A 107 0.92 -10.56 -2.54
CA LYS A 107 2.17 -10.19 -1.87
C LYS A 107 2.37 -8.69 -1.91
N LEU A 108 2.91 -8.14 -0.82
CA LEU A 108 3.25 -6.73 -0.73
C LEU A 108 4.41 -6.41 -1.67
N THR A 109 4.22 -5.43 -2.54
CA THR A 109 5.22 -4.95 -3.49
C THR A 109 5.30 -3.44 -3.51
N LYS A 110 6.37 -2.91 -4.10
CA LYS A 110 6.48 -1.47 -4.35
C LYS A 110 5.35 -1.02 -5.27
N THR A 111 4.79 0.13 -4.94
CA THR A 111 3.68 0.71 -5.70
C THR A 111 4.15 1.20 -7.06
N ASN A 112 3.44 0.85 -8.11
CA ASN A 112 3.69 1.31 -9.48
C ASN A 112 3.57 2.85 -9.55
N THR A 113 4.40 3.47 -10.38
CA THR A 113 4.41 4.92 -10.63
C THR A 113 3.04 5.44 -11.07
N THR A 114 2.30 4.67 -11.88
CA THR A 114 0.94 5.04 -12.31
C THR A 114 -0.02 5.14 -11.13
N ILE A 115 0.02 4.17 -10.21
CA ILE A 115 -0.82 4.20 -9.00
C ILE A 115 -0.44 5.38 -8.11
N LYS A 116 0.85 5.70 -7.97
CA LYS A 116 1.32 6.87 -7.22
C LYS A 116 0.79 8.17 -7.81
N ASN A 117 0.83 8.32 -9.14
CA ASN A 117 0.31 9.50 -9.83
C ASN A 117 -1.21 9.62 -9.67
N ASN A 118 -1.93 8.50 -9.77
CA ASN A 118 -3.37 8.46 -9.53
C ASN A 118 -3.70 8.85 -8.08
N LEU A 119 -2.94 8.31 -7.12
CA LEU A 119 -3.10 8.63 -5.71
C LEU A 119 -2.81 10.11 -5.44
N LYS A 120 -1.78 10.69 -6.06
CA LYS A 120 -1.47 12.11 -5.95
C LYS A 120 -2.65 12.97 -6.43
N SER A 121 -3.17 12.68 -7.62
CA SER A 121 -4.33 13.39 -8.18
C SER A 121 -5.61 13.20 -7.33
N TRP A 122 -5.76 12.03 -6.69
CA TRP A 122 -6.85 11.75 -5.78
C TRP A 122 -6.75 12.59 -4.49
N ILE A 123 -5.57 12.65 -3.87
CA ILE A 123 -5.33 13.40 -2.63
C ILE A 123 -5.45 14.91 -2.85
N GLU A 124 -5.08 15.42 -4.03
CA GLU A 124 -5.18 16.85 -4.36
C GLU A 124 -6.59 17.41 -4.22
N GLN A 125 -7.64 16.58 -4.30
CA GLN A 125 -9.03 17.00 -4.14
C GLN A 125 -9.41 17.25 -2.65
N TYR A 126 -8.63 16.71 -1.72
CA TYR A 126 -8.96 16.71 -0.29
C TYR A 126 -7.92 17.42 0.58
N ARG A 127 -6.71 17.65 0.07
CA ARG A 127 -5.60 18.25 0.80
C ARG A 127 -5.85 19.71 1.17
N MET A 128 -5.21 20.17 2.23
CA MET A 128 -5.15 21.60 2.54
C MET A 128 -4.28 22.36 1.52
N ILE A 129 -4.61 23.61 1.26
CA ILE A 129 -3.92 24.44 0.25
C ILE A 129 -2.40 24.56 0.51
N ASN A 130 -2.02 24.61 1.78
CA ASN A 130 -0.63 24.79 2.18
C ASN A 130 0.17 23.49 2.33
N ASP A 131 -0.49 22.34 2.22
CA ASP A 131 0.17 21.05 2.38
C ASP A 131 0.64 20.52 1.03
N THR A 132 1.87 20.07 0.97
CA THR A 132 2.41 19.31 -0.16
C THR A 132 2.59 17.87 0.25
N VAL A 133 2.23 16.94 -0.63
CA VAL A 133 2.33 15.50 -0.36
C VAL A 133 3.25 14.86 -1.38
N ASP A 134 4.34 14.27 -0.91
CA ASP A 134 5.25 13.46 -1.71
C ASP A 134 4.99 11.99 -1.45
N ILE A 135 4.77 11.22 -2.53
CA ILE A 135 4.47 9.79 -2.44
C ILE A 135 5.74 9.02 -2.70
N LEU A 136 6.20 8.30 -1.67
CA LEU A 136 7.46 7.60 -1.64
C LEU A 136 7.27 6.10 -1.45
N ASP A 137 8.29 5.33 -1.86
CA ASP A 137 8.36 3.91 -1.53
C ASP A 137 8.95 3.75 -0.12
N PRO A 138 8.35 2.90 0.72
CA PRO A 138 8.96 2.58 2.01
C PRO A 138 10.17 1.67 1.83
N TYR A 139 11.06 1.71 2.82
CA TYR A 139 12.16 0.76 2.91
C TYR A 139 11.64 -0.57 3.42
N ILE A 140 11.84 -1.63 2.65
CA ILE A 140 11.40 -2.99 2.99
C ILE A 140 12.53 -3.73 3.69
N ILE A 141 12.28 -4.16 4.92
CA ILE A 141 13.20 -4.98 5.71
C ILE A 141 12.64 -6.40 5.76
N ASN A 142 13.38 -7.36 5.24
CA ASN A 142 13.06 -8.76 5.38
C ASN A 142 13.70 -9.31 6.65
N LEU A 143 12.90 -9.89 7.52
CA LEU A 143 13.36 -10.47 8.79
C LEU A 143 13.26 -11.98 8.74
N GLY A 144 14.31 -12.65 9.21
CA GLY A 144 14.31 -14.07 9.54
C GLY A 144 14.14 -14.24 11.04
N ILE A 145 13.42 -15.26 11.47
CA ILE A 145 13.28 -15.63 12.88
C ILE A 145 13.90 -17.00 13.05
N ASP A 146 15.03 -17.05 13.78
CA ASP A 146 15.66 -18.30 14.20
C ASP A 146 15.25 -18.57 15.65
N PHE A 147 14.70 -19.75 15.91
CA PHE A 147 14.28 -20.14 17.25
C PHE A 147 14.65 -21.57 17.60
N VAL A 148 14.82 -21.85 18.88
CA VAL A 148 15.08 -23.17 19.42
C VAL A 148 13.98 -23.52 20.42
N ILE A 149 13.35 -24.67 20.22
CA ILE A 149 12.30 -25.16 21.13
C ILE A 149 12.79 -26.42 21.84
N LYS A 150 12.53 -26.49 23.14
CA LYS A 150 12.70 -27.70 23.93
C LYS A 150 11.31 -28.27 24.26
N PRO A 151 10.88 -29.36 23.63
CA PRO A 151 9.57 -29.95 23.90
C PRO A 151 9.49 -30.53 25.30
N VAL A 152 8.27 -30.60 25.84
CA VAL A 152 7.97 -31.27 27.11
C VAL A 152 8.20 -32.79 26.96
N PRO A 153 8.67 -33.49 27.99
CA PRO A 153 8.84 -34.95 27.94
C PRO A 153 7.54 -35.67 27.53
N GLY A 154 7.61 -36.47 26.47
CA GLY A 154 6.46 -37.20 25.89
C GLY A 154 5.84 -36.56 24.65
N ALA A 155 6.18 -35.36 24.26
CA ALA A 155 5.74 -34.73 23.04
C ALA A 155 6.63 -35.13 21.84
N HIS A 156 6.01 -35.28 20.65
CA HIS A 156 6.74 -35.55 19.41
C HIS A 156 7.40 -34.26 18.89
N HIS A 157 8.73 -34.27 18.77
CA HIS A 157 9.52 -33.11 18.34
C HIS A 157 9.03 -32.48 17.04
N ASN A 158 8.68 -33.31 16.05
CA ASN A 158 8.27 -32.83 14.72
C ASN A 158 6.89 -32.15 14.76
N ASP A 159 5.99 -32.62 15.60
CA ASP A 159 4.66 -32.02 15.71
C ASP A 159 4.75 -30.66 16.40
N VAL A 160 5.48 -30.58 17.51
CA VAL A 160 5.72 -29.30 18.21
C VAL A 160 6.41 -28.28 17.31
N LEU A 161 7.42 -28.71 16.53
CA LEU A 161 8.11 -27.83 15.58
C LEU A 161 7.16 -27.31 14.49
N ARG A 162 6.34 -28.18 13.91
CA ARG A 162 5.37 -27.80 12.88
C ARG A 162 4.34 -26.82 13.45
N ASP A 163 3.82 -27.09 14.63
CA ASP A 163 2.81 -26.25 15.26
C ASP A 163 3.39 -24.88 15.65
N ALA A 164 4.65 -24.82 16.09
CA ALA A 164 5.38 -23.59 16.34
C ALA A 164 5.57 -22.75 15.07
N ILE A 165 5.97 -23.38 13.96
CA ILE A 165 6.12 -22.69 12.67
C ILE A 165 4.75 -22.15 12.21
N THR A 166 3.69 -22.96 12.35
CA THR A 166 2.33 -22.56 11.98
C THR A 166 1.86 -21.38 12.84
N ALA A 167 2.04 -21.43 14.14
CA ALA A 167 1.66 -20.37 15.06
C ALA A 167 2.39 -19.04 14.76
N LEU A 168 3.70 -19.10 14.49
CA LEU A 168 4.47 -17.91 14.08
C LEU A 168 4.00 -17.39 12.72
N THR A 169 3.77 -18.27 11.74
CA THR A 169 3.30 -17.88 10.42
C THR A 169 1.94 -17.21 10.50
N GLU A 170 1.03 -17.73 11.28
CA GLU A 170 -0.30 -17.13 11.50
C GLU A 170 -0.21 -15.78 12.22
N ALA A 171 0.65 -15.68 13.24
CA ALA A 171 0.82 -14.43 14.00
C ALA A 171 1.35 -13.26 13.14
N TYR A 172 2.15 -13.55 12.12
CA TYR A 172 2.76 -12.54 11.24
C TYR A 172 2.20 -12.54 9.81
N LYS A 173 1.18 -13.37 9.51
CA LYS A 173 0.59 -13.53 8.19
C LYS A 173 -0.02 -12.25 7.64
N ASP A 174 -0.71 -11.49 8.48
CA ASP A 174 -1.42 -10.28 8.06
C ASP A 174 -0.50 -9.09 7.80
N GLY A 175 0.81 -9.31 7.97
CA GLY A 175 1.84 -8.31 7.79
C GLY A 175 1.77 -7.20 8.83
N MET A 176 2.85 -6.45 8.91
CA MET A 176 2.97 -5.31 9.82
C MET A 176 2.61 -4.02 9.08
N PHE A 177 2.16 -3.02 9.83
CA PHE A 177 1.97 -1.67 9.29
C PHE A 177 3.32 -0.97 9.11
N ILE A 178 3.35 0.04 8.25
CA ILE A 178 4.56 0.84 8.03
C ILE A 178 4.91 1.58 9.33
N GLY A 179 6.14 1.38 9.83
CA GLY A 179 6.60 1.99 11.08
C GLY A 179 6.19 1.25 12.36
N GLU A 180 5.53 0.11 12.25
CA GLU A 180 5.18 -0.70 13.41
C GLU A 180 6.42 -1.40 13.99
N PRO A 181 6.66 -1.30 15.30
CA PRO A 181 7.81 -1.93 15.94
C PRO A 181 7.60 -3.44 16.08
N ILE A 182 8.66 -4.20 15.82
CA ILE A 182 8.67 -5.65 16.03
C ILE A 182 9.01 -5.94 17.48
N SER A 183 8.13 -6.65 18.18
CA SER A 183 8.35 -7.06 19.56
C SER A 183 8.81 -8.51 19.63
N ILE A 184 10.04 -8.72 20.09
CA ILE A 184 10.59 -10.05 20.37
C ILE A 184 9.75 -10.76 21.45
N SER A 185 9.24 -10.03 22.44
CA SER A 185 8.38 -10.57 23.49
C SER A 185 7.07 -11.16 22.95
N GLN A 186 6.53 -10.59 21.88
CA GLN A 186 5.32 -11.12 21.21
C GLN A 186 5.62 -12.47 20.52
N ALA A 187 6.78 -12.60 19.88
CA ALA A 187 7.21 -13.88 19.28
C ALA A 187 7.35 -14.96 20.37
N TYR A 188 7.99 -14.63 21.51
CA TYR A 188 8.06 -15.56 22.65
C TYR A 188 6.67 -15.92 23.20
N ALA A 189 5.78 -14.95 23.35
CA ALA A 189 4.41 -15.22 23.83
C ALA A 189 3.64 -16.12 22.88
N THR A 190 3.86 -16.00 21.57
CA THR A 190 3.24 -16.89 20.56
C THR A 190 3.79 -18.30 20.64
N LEU A 191 5.11 -18.47 20.76
CA LEU A 191 5.77 -19.77 20.91
C LEU A 191 5.37 -20.48 22.20
N ASN A 192 5.23 -19.75 23.31
CA ASN A 192 4.84 -20.33 24.62
C ASN A 192 3.37 -20.80 24.67
N LYS A 193 2.54 -20.46 23.69
CA LYS A 193 1.18 -20.98 23.57
C LYS A 193 1.10 -22.33 22.87
N VAL A 194 2.17 -22.74 22.22
CA VAL A 194 2.27 -24.04 21.55
C VAL A 194 2.63 -25.07 22.62
N ASN A 195 1.72 -26.01 22.87
CA ASN A 195 1.89 -27.09 23.86
C ASN A 195 2.56 -28.32 23.23
#